data_b9598ed569a84876c48a82a218a1b2e8
#
_entry.id   b9598ed569a84876c48a82a218a1b2e8
#
_cell.length_a   1.000
_cell.length_b   1.000
_cell.length_c   1.000
_cell.angle_alpha   90.00
_cell.angle_beta   90.00
_cell.angle_gamma   90.00
#
_symmetry.space_group_name_H-M   'P 1'
#
loop_
_entity.id
_entity.type
_entity.pdbx_description
1 polymer ?
#
loop_
_entity_poly.entity_id
_entity_poly.type
_entity_poly.pdbx_seq_one_letter_code
_entity_poly.pdbx_strand_id
1 'polypeptide(L)'
;KAGKTTILKTTTLNIIFSQQFGCGFYQSATIHPYEYIHSYLNIPDTSQRDSLFQAESRRCKDIIDHIQDNEGSRHFCIFDELYSGTNPEEASQAGKAFINYLSRFSNVDFILTTHYFKICKFFKEHTSIKNYKMEVGVENTGEFNYTYKLKKGISTLKGGIRVLKDLGYPEEILKEVA
;
A
#
# COMPACT_ATOMS: atom_id res chain seq x y z
N LYS A 1 -10.91 -8.14 0.21
CA LYS A 1 -11.19 -6.86 -0.52
C LYS A 1 -11.62 -5.76 0.47
N ALA A 2 -10.73 -5.39 1.41
CA ALA A 2 -11.07 -4.47 2.51
C ALA A 2 -10.96 -2.97 2.13
N GLY A 3 -10.71 -2.61 0.87
CA GLY A 3 -10.66 -1.22 0.40
C GLY A 3 -9.29 -0.53 0.48
N LYS A 4 -8.18 -1.26 0.64
CA LYS A 4 -6.82 -0.67 0.68
C LYS A 4 -6.47 0.15 -0.56
N THR A 5 -6.57 -0.44 -1.74
CA THR A 5 -6.33 0.25 -3.02
C THR A 5 -7.30 1.42 -3.24
N THR A 6 -8.55 1.28 -2.77
CA THR A 6 -9.55 2.34 -2.86
C THR A 6 -9.14 3.57 -2.05
N ILE A 7 -8.74 3.41 -0.78
CA ILE A 7 -8.33 4.54 0.05
C ILE A 7 -7.08 5.25 -0.52
N LEU A 8 -6.13 4.48 -1.08
CA LEU A 8 -4.94 5.00 -1.73
C LEU A 8 -5.32 5.89 -2.93
N LYS A 9 -6.16 5.38 -3.83
CA LYS A 9 -6.67 6.13 -4.99
C LYS A 9 -7.50 7.36 -4.57
N THR A 10 -8.39 7.21 -3.60
CA THR A 10 -9.23 8.31 -3.10
C THR A 10 -8.38 9.43 -2.49
N THR A 11 -7.36 9.10 -1.69
CA THR A 11 -6.46 10.12 -1.12
C THR A 11 -5.74 10.88 -2.22
N THR A 12 -5.21 10.19 -3.23
CA THR A 12 -4.52 10.83 -4.36
C THR A 12 -5.44 11.75 -5.15
N LEU A 13 -6.66 11.29 -5.48
CA LEU A 13 -7.64 12.11 -6.19
C LEU A 13 -8.03 13.35 -5.37
N ASN A 14 -8.21 13.23 -4.06
CA ASN A 14 -8.50 14.37 -3.21
C ASN A 14 -7.35 15.38 -3.16
N ILE A 15 -6.09 14.94 -3.15
CA ILE A 15 -4.92 15.82 -3.27
C ILE A 15 -4.97 16.57 -4.60
N ILE A 16 -5.16 15.87 -5.71
CA ILE A 16 -5.24 16.47 -7.05
C ILE A 16 -6.39 17.50 -7.13
N PHE A 17 -7.59 17.12 -6.73
CA PHE A 17 -8.74 18.04 -6.77
C PHE A 17 -8.55 19.25 -5.88
N SER A 18 -7.99 19.07 -4.69
CA SER A 18 -7.71 20.18 -3.79
C SER A 18 -6.70 21.17 -4.37
N GLN A 19 -5.63 20.65 -4.99
CA GLN A 19 -4.58 21.49 -5.58
C GLN A 19 -5.05 22.22 -6.85
N GLN A 20 -5.87 21.54 -7.68
CA GLN A 20 -6.30 22.09 -8.96
C GLN A 20 -7.57 22.95 -8.85
N PHE A 21 -8.49 22.57 -7.97
CA PHE A 21 -9.85 23.15 -7.96
C PHE A 21 -10.25 23.72 -6.59
N GLY A 22 -9.43 23.54 -5.54
CA GLY A 22 -9.76 24.00 -4.19
C GLY A 22 -10.90 23.22 -3.53
N CYS A 23 -11.25 22.04 -4.02
CA CYS A 23 -12.34 21.20 -3.49
C CYS A 23 -11.94 19.73 -3.47
N GLY A 24 -12.77 18.87 -2.81
CA GLY A 24 -12.55 17.42 -2.75
C GLY A 24 -13.66 16.72 -1.97
N PHE A 25 -13.56 15.40 -1.87
CA PHE A 25 -14.51 14.53 -1.17
C PHE A 25 -14.11 14.36 0.30
N TYR A 26 -14.19 15.43 1.09
CA TYR A 26 -13.84 15.47 2.51
C TYR A 26 -14.66 16.56 3.23
N GLN A 27 -14.75 16.49 4.55
CA GLN A 27 -15.39 17.53 5.35
C GLN A 27 -14.48 18.76 5.51
N SER A 28 -13.18 18.53 5.71
CA SER A 28 -12.17 19.57 5.79
C SER A 28 -10.80 18.98 5.44
N ALA A 29 -9.93 19.78 4.83
CA ALA A 29 -8.56 19.42 4.54
C ALA A 29 -7.64 20.65 4.64
N THR A 30 -6.42 20.42 5.10
CA THR A 30 -5.30 21.35 4.98
C THR A 30 -4.23 20.65 4.18
N ILE A 31 -3.91 21.15 3.01
CA ILE A 31 -2.95 20.54 2.09
C ILE A 31 -1.86 21.55 1.78
N HIS A 32 -0.62 21.12 2.01
CA HIS A 32 0.55 21.78 1.46
C HIS A 32 0.79 21.17 0.07
N PRO A 33 0.73 21.95 -1.02
CA PRO A 33 0.77 21.42 -2.38
C PRO A 33 2.00 20.56 -2.67
N TYR A 34 1.82 19.56 -3.53
CA TYR A 34 2.89 18.74 -4.08
C TYR A 34 3.14 19.13 -5.53
N GLU A 35 4.40 19.33 -5.90
CA GLU A 35 4.80 19.58 -7.29
C GLU A 35 4.77 18.30 -8.11
N TYR A 36 5.04 17.17 -7.47
CA TYR A 36 5.10 15.87 -8.13
C TYR A 36 4.27 14.82 -7.42
N ILE A 37 3.51 14.05 -8.19
CA ILE A 37 2.75 12.88 -7.72
C ILE A 37 3.23 11.65 -8.47
N HIS A 38 3.81 10.68 -7.74
CA HIS A 38 4.33 9.45 -8.28
C HIS A 38 3.38 8.29 -8.00
N SER A 39 3.09 7.51 -9.03
CA SER A 39 2.18 6.37 -8.94
C SER A 39 2.88 5.06 -9.25
N TYR A 40 2.79 4.12 -8.31
CA TYR A 40 3.12 2.72 -8.51
C TYR A 40 1.82 1.92 -8.33
N LEU A 41 1.02 1.89 -9.37
CA LEU A 41 -0.28 1.20 -9.42
C LEU A 41 -0.35 0.36 -10.68
N ASN A 42 -0.79 -0.91 -10.54
CA ASN A 42 -1.04 -1.78 -11.70
C ASN A 42 0.12 -1.78 -12.70
N ILE A 43 1.33 -2.08 -12.25
CA ILE A 43 2.49 -2.22 -13.13
C ILE A 43 2.16 -3.35 -14.13
N PRO A 44 2.11 -3.08 -15.44
CA PRO A 44 1.78 -4.11 -16.42
C PRO A 44 2.90 -5.15 -16.49
N ASP A 45 2.49 -6.42 -16.55
CA ASP A 45 3.41 -7.50 -16.93
C ASP A 45 3.77 -7.34 -18.41
N THR A 46 4.95 -6.82 -18.67
CA THR A 46 5.46 -6.62 -20.05
C THR A 46 6.14 -7.89 -20.54
N SER A 47 5.41 -8.98 -20.55
CA SER A 47 5.82 -10.38 -20.74
C SER A 47 6.73 -10.71 -21.93
N GLN A 48 7.15 -9.74 -22.72
CA GLN A 48 8.04 -9.98 -23.87
C GLN A 48 9.51 -9.55 -23.64
N ARG A 49 9.83 -8.77 -22.60
CA ARG A 49 11.21 -8.28 -22.35
C ARG A 49 11.67 -8.34 -20.91
N ASP A 50 10.79 -8.11 -19.95
CA ASP A 50 11.14 -8.05 -18.52
C ASP A 50 10.20 -8.93 -17.70
N SER A 51 10.72 -9.53 -16.62
CA SER A 51 9.86 -10.10 -15.60
C SER A 51 9.10 -8.96 -14.89
N LEU A 52 7.93 -9.28 -14.33
CA LEU A 52 7.15 -8.30 -13.54
C LEU A 52 8.03 -7.61 -12.48
N PHE A 53 8.86 -8.36 -11.76
CA PHE A 53 9.79 -7.81 -10.77
C PHE A 53 10.78 -6.79 -11.36
N GLN A 54 11.27 -7.02 -12.59
CA GLN A 54 12.15 -6.05 -13.26
C GLN A 54 11.41 -4.76 -13.61
N ALA A 55 10.18 -4.86 -14.13
CA ALA A 55 9.35 -3.69 -14.43
C ALA A 55 9.03 -2.89 -13.16
N GLU A 56 8.67 -3.58 -12.08
CA GLU A 56 8.45 -3.01 -10.75
C GLU A 56 9.69 -2.30 -10.21
N SER A 57 10.86 -2.93 -10.34
CA SER A 57 12.15 -2.38 -9.88
C SER A 57 12.55 -1.14 -10.67
N ARG A 58 12.35 -1.13 -11.98
CA ARG A 58 12.57 0.08 -12.80
C ARG A 58 11.67 1.22 -12.37
N ARG A 59 10.38 0.96 -12.17
CA ARG A 59 9.44 1.99 -11.70
C ARG A 59 9.86 2.59 -10.37
N CYS A 60 10.32 1.77 -9.44
CA CYS A 60 10.87 2.26 -8.17
C CYS A 60 12.14 3.10 -8.37
N LYS A 61 13.03 2.66 -9.27
CA LYS A 61 14.26 3.41 -9.60
C LYS A 61 13.93 4.76 -10.23
N ASP A 62 13.03 4.81 -11.20
CA ASP A 62 12.59 6.07 -11.84
C ASP A 62 12.03 7.07 -10.81
N ILE A 63 11.27 6.59 -9.82
CA ILE A 63 10.75 7.44 -8.74
C ILE A 63 11.89 8.00 -7.89
N ILE A 64 12.87 7.17 -7.51
CA ILE A 64 14.06 7.62 -6.74
C ILE A 64 14.81 8.67 -7.52
N ASP A 65 15.14 8.41 -8.80
CA ASP A 65 15.91 9.33 -9.63
C ASP A 65 15.21 10.68 -9.75
N HIS A 66 13.90 10.65 -10.00
CA HIS A 66 13.11 11.87 -10.11
C HIS A 66 13.07 12.67 -8.80
N ILE A 67 13.01 12.01 -7.65
CA ILE A 67 13.08 12.67 -6.34
C ILE A 67 14.45 13.32 -6.13
N GLN A 68 15.53 12.61 -6.48
CA GLN A 68 16.91 13.12 -6.36
C GLN A 68 17.18 14.30 -7.30
N ASP A 69 16.67 14.23 -8.53
CA ASP A 69 16.83 15.31 -9.51
C ASP A 69 16.02 16.56 -9.16
N ASN A 70 15.04 16.46 -8.24
CA ASN A 70 14.14 17.54 -7.83
C ASN A 70 14.04 17.68 -6.30
N GLU A 71 15.18 17.68 -5.61
CA GLU A 71 15.25 17.71 -4.14
C GLU A 71 14.58 18.93 -3.49
N GLY A 72 14.46 20.06 -4.22
CA GLY A 72 13.79 21.27 -3.73
C GLY A 72 12.27 21.23 -3.77
N SER A 73 11.69 20.23 -4.41
CA SER A 73 10.25 20.09 -4.62
C SER A 73 9.62 19.09 -3.69
N ARG A 74 8.31 19.22 -3.45
CA ARG A 74 7.55 18.24 -2.64
C ARG A 74 6.96 17.14 -3.53
N HIS A 75 7.14 15.90 -3.07
CA HIS A 75 6.70 14.70 -3.75
C HIS A 75 5.65 13.95 -2.94
N PHE A 76 4.59 13.48 -3.59
CA PHE A 76 3.64 12.53 -3.04
C PHE A 76 3.72 11.21 -3.79
N CYS A 77 4.00 10.11 -3.09
CA CYS A 77 4.18 8.80 -3.70
C CYS A 77 3.10 7.82 -3.24
N ILE A 78 2.55 7.05 -4.17
CA ILE A 78 1.57 6.02 -3.88
C ILE A 78 2.06 4.66 -4.40
N PHE A 79 2.04 3.66 -3.51
CA PHE A 79 2.51 2.31 -3.78
C PHE A 79 1.43 1.28 -3.43
N ASP A 80 0.97 0.51 -4.40
CA ASP A 80 0.05 -0.60 -4.18
C ASP A 80 0.78 -1.93 -4.35
N GLU A 81 1.07 -2.60 -3.23
CA GLU A 81 1.72 -3.90 -3.15
C GLU A 81 3.09 -3.98 -3.87
N LEU A 82 4.10 -3.28 -3.33
CA LEU A 82 5.47 -3.27 -3.88
C LEU A 82 6.04 -4.68 -4.07
N TYR A 83 6.68 -4.89 -5.23
CA TYR A 83 7.45 -6.08 -5.57
C TYR A 83 6.63 -7.38 -5.52
N SER A 84 5.41 -7.34 -6.05
CA SER A 84 4.52 -8.51 -6.11
C SER A 84 4.99 -9.59 -7.09
N GLY A 85 5.88 -9.25 -8.02
CA GLY A 85 6.39 -10.11 -9.08
C GLY A 85 7.54 -11.05 -8.68
N THR A 86 7.88 -11.15 -7.39
CA THR A 86 8.89 -12.10 -6.89
C THR A 86 8.39 -12.88 -5.67
N ASN A 87 9.25 -13.73 -5.09
CA ASN A 87 8.86 -14.48 -3.89
C ASN A 87 8.63 -13.54 -2.68
N PRO A 88 7.77 -13.91 -1.73
CA PRO A 88 7.38 -13.04 -0.61
C PRO A 88 8.53 -12.59 0.29
N GLU A 89 9.60 -13.37 0.40
CA GLU A 89 10.76 -13.01 1.22
C GLU A 89 11.57 -11.89 0.57
N GLU A 90 11.92 -12.05 -0.70
CA GLU A 90 12.63 -11.02 -1.49
C GLU A 90 11.80 -9.75 -1.62
N ALA A 91 10.50 -9.88 -1.93
CA ALA A 91 9.57 -8.76 -2.01
C ALA A 91 9.54 -7.96 -0.69
N SER A 92 9.48 -8.67 0.43
CA SER A 92 9.46 -8.04 1.76
C SER A 92 10.79 -7.33 2.08
N GLN A 93 11.94 -7.92 1.70
CA GLN A 93 13.25 -7.31 1.92
C GLN A 93 13.46 -6.07 1.02
N ALA A 94 13.16 -6.19 -0.27
CA ALA A 94 13.26 -5.09 -1.22
C ALA A 94 12.33 -3.93 -0.85
N GLY A 95 11.06 -4.22 -0.53
CA GLY A 95 10.08 -3.23 -0.11
C GLY A 95 10.48 -2.51 1.18
N LYS A 96 10.99 -3.25 2.17
CA LYS A 96 11.52 -2.66 3.41
C LYS A 96 12.69 -1.71 3.11
N ALA A 97 13.67 -2.14 2.30
CA ALA A 97 14.83 -1.33 1.97
C ALA A 97 14.43 -0.06 1.20
N PHE A 98 13.55 -0.17 0.22
CA PHE A 98 13.05 0.94 -0.57
C PHE A 98 12.30 1.97 0.30
N ILE A 99 11.36 1.55 1.13
CA ILE A 99 10.60 2.45 2.00
C ILE A 99 11.50 3.10 3.06
N ASN A 100 12.46 2.36 3.62
CA ASN A 100 13.44 2.92 4.55
C ASN A 100 14.32 3.97 3.88
N TYR A 101 14.66 3.79 2.60
CA TYR A 101 15.38 4.80 1.83
C TYR A 101 14.52 6.04 1.59
N LEU A 102 13.28 5.89 1.13
CA LEU A 102 12.36 7.02 0.91
C LEU A 102 12.08 7.82 2.19
N SER A 103 12.04 7.18 3.33
CA SER A 103 11.77 7.86 4.61
C SER A 103 12.85 8.84 5.06
N ARG A 104 14.00 8.88 4.38
CA ARG A 104 15.10 9.84 4.63
C ARG A 104 14.86 11.20 3.99
N PHE A 105 13.99 11.27 3.00
CA PHE A 105 13.68 12.51 2.30
C PHE A 105 12.56 13.26 3.03
N SER A 106 12.85 14.45 3.56
CA SER A 106 11.89 15.27 4.29
C SER A 106 10.81 15.91 3.40
N ASN A 107 11.05 15.95 2.10
CA ASN A 107 10.15 16.49 1.07
C ASN A 107 9.30 15.42 0.38
N VAL A 108 9.33 14.18 0.87
CA VAL A 108 8.58 13.04 0.30
C VAL A 108 7.55 12.54 1.31
N ASP A 109 6.29 12.63 0.93
CA ASP A 109 5.20 11.94 1.63
C ASP A 109 4.74 10.74 0.81
N PHE A 110 4.39 9.62 1.47
CA PHE A 110 3.93 8.44 0.74
C PHE A 110 2.86 7.63 1.46
N ILE A 111 2.09 6.89 0.68
CA ILE A 111 1.17 5.84 1.16
C ILE A 111 1.53 4.53 0.48
N LEU A 112 1.73 3.48 1.27
CA LEU A 112 1.96 2.12 0.81
C LEU A 112 0.84 1.20 1.29
N THR A 113 0.25 0.43 0.38
CA THR A 113 -0.54 -0.74 0.77
C THR A 113 0.33 -1.99 0.65
N THR A 114 0.21 -2.90 1.60
CA THR A 114 0.95 -4.16 1.57
C THR A 114 0.20 -5.26 2.31
N HIS A 115 0.42 -6.50 1.89
CA HIS A 115 0.05 -7.70 2.64
C HIS A 115 1.27 -8.34 3.35
N TYR A 116 2.47 -7.80 3.16
CA TYR A 116 3.69 -8.29 3.80
C TYR A 116 3.79 -7.81 5.25
N PHE A 117 3.38 -8.67 6.18
CA PHE A 117 3.42 -8.40 7.62
C PHE A 117 4.82 -8.00 8.13
N LYS A 118 5.87 -8.56 7.54
CA LYS A 118 7.27 -8.25 7.89
C LYS A 118 7.62 -6.77 7.68
N ILE A 119 7.12 -6.15 6.62
CA ILE A 119 7.30 -4.70 6.35
C ILE A 119 6.62 -3.89 7.46
N CYS A 120 5.34 -4.17 7.73
CA CYS A 120 4.59 -3.48 8.77
C CYS A 120 5.24 -3.61 10.16
N LYS A 121 5.71 -4.80 10.50
CA LYS A 121 6.37 -5.08 11.78
C LYS A 121 7.70 -4.31 11.91
N PHE A 122 8.49 -4.24 10.82
CA PHE A 122 9.75 -3.51 10.82
C PHE A 122 9.56 -2.01 11.12
N PHE A 123 8.53 -1.40 10.54
CA PHE A 123 8.24 0.03 10.74
C PHE A 123 7.31 0.32 11.94
N LYS A 124 7.05 -0.64 12.82
CA LYS A 124 6.13 -0.48 13.94
C LYS A 124 6.50 0.68 14.87
N GLU A 125 7.78 0.80 15.20
CA GLU A 125 8.33 1.83 16.10
C GLU A 125 9.01 2.99 15.34
N HIS A 126 8.83 3.06 14.01
CA HIS A 126 9.45 4.13 13.21
C HIS A 126 8.82 5.49 13.53
N THR A 127 9.63 6.54 13.62
CA THR A 127 9.16 7.87 14.03
C THR A 127 8.24 8.52 13.01
N SER A 128 8.60 8.44 11.73
CA SER A 128 7.90 9.11 10.62
C SER A 128 6.88 8.21 9.92
N ILE A 129 7.04 6.88 9.96
CA ILE A 129 6.14 5.93 9.28
C ILE A 129 5.11 5.40 10.28
N LYS A 130 3.84 5.44 9.90
CA LYS A 130 2.73 4.96 10.73
C LYS A 130 1.99 3.84 10.03
N ASN A 131 1.75 2.76 10.77
CA ASN A 131 0.94 1.64 10.29
C ASN A 131 -0.54 1.87 10.54
N TYR A 132 -1.34 1.61 9.52
CA TYR A 132 -2.79 1.60 9.58
C TYR A 132 -3.34 0.29 9.03
N LYS A 133 -4.53 -0.09 9.48
CA LYS A 133 -5.27 -1.25 8.97
C LYS A 133 -6.70 -0.87 8.63
N MET A 134 -7.28 -1.55 7.67
CA MET A 134 -8.71 -1.47 7.44
C MET A 134 -9.44 -2.19 8.58
N GLU A 135 -10.45 -1.56 9.14
CA GLU A 135 -11.28 -2.17 10.18
C GLU A 135 -12.16 -3.25 9.57
N VAL A 136 -12.12 -4.43 10.16
CA VAL A 136 -12.97 -5.54 9.81
C VAL A 136 -13.62 -6.05 11.09
N GLY A 137 -14.95 -5.99 11.16
CA GLY A 137 -15.72 -6.65 12.19
C GLY A 137 -15.82 -8.15 11.90
N VAL A 138 -15.98 -8.95 12.93
CA VAL A 138 -16.31 -10.37 12.81
C VAL A 138 -17.67 -10.56 13.49
N GLU A 139 -18.67 -10.96 12.73
CA GLU A 139 -20.00 -11.23 13.24
C GLU A 139 -20.05 -12.56 14.00
N ASN A 140 -21.10 -12.79 14.80
CA ASN A 140 -21.28 -14.03 15.56
C ASN A 140 -21.34 -15.27 14.65
N THR A 141 -21.74 -15.10 13.40
CA THR A 141 -21.72 -16.11 12.33
C THR A 141 -20.31 -16.41 11.83
N GLY A 142 -19.30 -15.63 12.26
CA GLY A 142 -17.94 -15.67 11.76
C GLY A 142 -17.76 -14.90 10.44
N GLU A 143 -18.79 -14.23 9.92
CA GLU A 143 -18.68 -13.42 8.71
C GLU A 143 -17.92 -12.14 8.92
N PHE A 144 -17.18 -11.70 7.89
CA PHE A 144 -16.44 -10.44 7.93
C PHE A 144 -17.32 -9.28 7.50
N ASN A 145 -17.49 -8.33 8.41
CA ASN A 145 -18.10 -7.03 8.11
C ASN A 145 -17.02 -6.01 7.81
N TYR A 146 -16.94 -5.57 6.56
CA TYR A 146 -15.96 -4.58 6.12
C TYR A 146 -16.51 -3.17 6.33
N THR A 147 -16.02 -2.49 7.37
CA THR A 147 -16.49 -1.14 7.70
C THR A 147 -15.89 -0.06 6.79
N TYR A 148 -14.86 -0.39 6.02
CA TYR A 148 -14.08 0.53 5.17
C TYR A 148 -13.45 1.70 5.93
N LYS A 149 -13.33 1.58 7.24
CA LYS A 149 -12.68 2.57 8.10
C LYS A 149 -11.22 2.24 8.33
N LEU A 150 -10.38 3.28 8.34
CA LEU A 150 -8.97 3.17 8.62
C LEU A 150 -8.74 3.29 10.15
N LYS A 151 -8.00 2.33 10.72
CA LYS A 151 -7.58 2.35 12.13
C LYS A 151 -6.07 2.22 12.26
N LYS A 152 -5.48 2.88 13.25
CA LYS A 152 -4.07 2.73 13.58
C LYS A 152 -3.75 1.29 13.99
N GLY A 153 -2.64 0.76 13.47
CA GLY A 153 -2.13 -0.58 13.82
C GLY A 153 -1.93 -1.48 12.61
N ILE A 154 -1.56 -2.73 12.89
CA ILE A 154 -1.25 -3.76 11.90
C ILE A 154 -2.38 -4.80 11.91
N SER A 155 -2.84 -5.23 10.73
CA SER A 155 -3.85 -6.29 10.63
C SER A 155 -3.22 -7.65 10.93
N THR A 156 -3.90 -8.44 11.76
CA THR A 156 -3.54 -9.83 12.07
C THR A 156 -4.54 -10.83 11.50
N LEU A 157 -5.51 -10.36 10.72
CA LEU A 157 -6.56 -11.21 10.17
C LEU A 157 -6.02 -12.10 9.05
N LYS A 158 -6.26 -13.39 9.18
CA LYS A 158 -5.97 -14.40 8.17
C LYS A 158 -7.16 -14.53 7.20
N GLY A 159 -7.29 -13.58 6.27
CA GLY A 159 -8.43 -13.53 5.34
C GLY A 159 -8.48 -14.68 4.32
N GLY A 160 -7.34 -15.31 4.02
CA GLY A 160 -7.27 -16.41 3.03
C GLY A 160 -8.07 -17.65 3.45
N ILE A 161 -7.96 -18.08 4.70
CA ILE A 161 -8.69 -19.22 5.23
C ILE A 161 -10.21 -19.00 5.10
N ARG A 162 -10.65 -17.79 5.37
CA ARG A 162 -12.08 -17.46 5.26
C ARG A 162 -12.58 -17.58 3.82
N VAL A 163 -11.82 -17.11 2.84
CA VAL A 163 -12.20 -17.25 1.42
C VAL A 163 -12.36 -18.73 1.04
N LEU A 164 -11.45 -19.60 1.50
CA LEU A 164 -11.57 -21.04 1.26
C LEU A 164 -12.84 -21.61 1.90
N LYS A 165 -13.17 -21.18 3.12
CA LYS A 165 -14.39 -21.59 3.81
C LYS A 165 -15.65 -21.12 3.09
N ASP A 166 -15.71 -19.86 2.66
CA ASP A 166 -16.84 -19.28 1.93
C ASP A 166 -17.06 -19.95 0.55
N LEU A 167 -15.98 -20.47 -0.05
CA LEU A 167 -16.03 -21.26 -1.28
C LEU A 167 -16.40 -22.73 -1.05
N GLY A 168 -16.63 -23.17 0.19
CA GLY A 168 -17.05 -24.54 0.51
C GLY A 168 -15.92 -25.57 0.41
N TYR A 169 -14.67 -25.17 0.68
CA TYR A 169 -13.56 -26.13 0.71
C TYR A 169 -13.74 -27.17 1.82
N PRO A 170 -13.30 -28.44 1.58
CA PRO A 170 -13.37 -29.51 2.58
C PRO A 170 -12.73 -29.12 3.89
N GLU A 171 -13.31 -29.56 5.00
CA GLU A 171 -12.80 -29.32 6.37
C GLU A 171 -11.36 -29.77 6.58
N GLU A 172 -10.95 -30.84 5.90
CA GLU A 172 -9.59 -31.37 5.93
C GLU A 172 -8.56 -30.33 5.44
N ILE A 173 -8.85 -29.68 4.30
CA ILE A 173 -8.00 -28.61 3.75
C ILE A 173 -8.00 -27.39 4.68
N LEU A 174 -9.16 -27.04 5.22
CA LEU A 174 -9.30 -25.89 6.12
C LEU A 174 -8.49 -26.05 7.40
N LYS A 175 -8.40 -27.27 7.93
CA LYS A 175 -7.58 -27.60 9.12
C LYS A 175 -6.09 -27.51 8.89
N GLU A 176 -5.61 -27.87 7.68
CA GLU A 176 -4.17 -27.76 7.33
C GLU A 176 -3.70 -26.32 7.14
N VAL A 177 -4.59 -25.38 6.78
CA VAL A 177 -4.28 -23.97 6.51
C VAL A 177 -4.48 -23.09 7.76
N ALA A 178 -5.14 -23.58 8.80
CA ALA A 178 -5.44 -22.84 10.03
C ALA A 178 -4.20 -22.69 10.93
#